data_9b23347c855edfbc773ececb8e000008
#
_entry.id   9b23347c855edfbc773ececb8e000008
#
_cell.length_a   1.000
_cell.length_b   1.000
_cell.length_c   1.000
_cell.angle_alpha   90.00
_cell.angle_beta   90.00
_cell.angle_gamma   90.00
#
_symmetry.space_group_name_H-M   'P 1'
#
loop_
_entity.id
_entity.type
_entity.pdbx_description
1 polymer ?
#
loop_
_entity_poly.entity_id
_entity_poly.type
_entity_poly.pdbx_seq_one_letter_code
_entity_poly.pdbx_strand_id
1 'polypeptide(L)'
;MEKPSPDFARVRELSPRRNSTRSAAIPELVDEQLRHFSIDPQSEFGRRMADFATHLYAGNAAAHQLWEVTLRELADLDPRDRVARFNAKRFLCFQLAKILDTLQNPLRKSYQSLLHDSTQSAIKGPYPIFDNVTAIFSATPVITRTATYLYACTEWVEDAFKGREPLHEIYSRLLNPTSISLANHIVDLEAGPLAGEYLAWNFNSGMAAIDATLSNLVGYNDVVLSNRNVYGGTYQLLHDWYAKKSNLDVAVEWFDGFTVDDFGRALQATLVKHRDRLDRGRRIYVFLESPCNPHGYVLDVPAICRAAHEYGLTVICDATVGTPILQPVLQRADPLERPDFVIHSYTKDLAGSGTTTAGVCIG
;
A
#
# COMPACT_ATOMS: atom_id res chain seq x y z
N MET A 1 13.42 -22.35 -25.37
CA MET A 1 13.12 -21.19 -26.21
C MET A 1 12.84 -20.04 -25.29
N GLU A 2 13.79 -19.12 -25.11
CA GLU A 2 13.57 -17.86 -24.40
C GLU A 2 12.50 -17.08 -25.15
N LYS A 3 11.45 -16.67 -24.44
CA LYS A 3 10.48 -15.73 -24.99
C LYS A 3 11.24 -14.43 -25.30
N PRO A 4 11.12 -13.88 -26.51
CA PRO A 4 11.77 -12.62 -26.81
C PRO A 4 11.32 -11.59 -25.78
N SER A 5 12.27 -10.86 -25.21
CA SER A 5 11.94 -9.75 -24.31
C SER A 5 11.04 -8.79 -25.08
N PRO A 6 10.00 -8.25 -24.45
CA PRO A 6 9.12 -7.27 -25.13
C PRO A 6 9.98 -6.10 -25.60
N ASP A 7 9.77 -5.69 -26.84
CA ASP A 7 10.41 -4.49 -27.40
C ASP A 7 9.88 -3.25 -26.70
N PHE A 8 10.50 -2.92 -25.57
CA PHE A 8 10.14 -1.77 -24.75
C PHE A 8 10.28 -0.42 -25.47
N ALA A 9 11.09 -0.36 -26.54
CA ALA A 9 11.18 0.84 -27.36
C ALA A 9 9.87 1.07 -28.10
N ARG A 10 9.31 0.04 -28.75
CA ARG A 10 8.04 0.13 -29.48
C ARG A 10 6.85 0.34 -28.55
N VAL A 11 6.84 -0.28 -27.38
CA VAL A 11 5.78 -0.06 -26.38
C VAL A 11 5.81 1.36 -25.85
N ARG A 12 7.00 1.93 -25.68
CA ARG A 12 7.16 3.35 -25.38
C ARG A 12 6.64 4.26 -26.48
N GLU A 13 6.64 3.86 -27.75
CA GLU A 13 6.14 4.65 -28.86
C GLU A 13 4.61 4.77 -28.90
N LEU A 14 3.90 3.85 -28.28
CA LEU A 14 2.45 3.78 -28.33
C LEU A 14 1.77 4.37 -27.07
N SER A 15 2.52 4.61 -25.99
CA SER A 15 1.95 5.09 -24.76
C SER A 15 1.94 6.62 -24.69
N PRO A 16 0.78 7.26 -24.47
CA PRO A 16 0.67 8.70 -24.28
C PRO A 16 1.48 9.23 -23.09
N ARG A 17 1.86 8.37 -22.16
CA ARG A 17 2.66 8.71 -20.97
C ARG A 17 4.14 8.51 -21.12
N ARG A 18 4.54 7.81 -22.15
CA ARG A 18 5.91 7.59 -22.46
C ARG A 18 6.75 8.84 -22.35
N ASN A 19 6.15 9.88 -22.74
CA ASN A 19 6.78 11.16 -22.82
C ASN A 19 6.52 11.90 -21.51
N SER A 20 7.26 11.49 -20.47
CA SER A 20 7.39 12.40 -19.34
C SER A 20 7.89 13.73 -19.92
N THR A 21 7.33 14.82 -19.49
CA THR A 21 7.75 16.19 -19.82
C THR A 21 9.24 16.46 -19.56
N ARG A 22 9.95 15.48 -19.01
CA ARG A 22 11.40 15.50 -18.78
C ARG A 22 12.23 15.04 -19.97
N SER A 23 11.65 14.31 -20.93
CA SER A 23 12.43 13.63 -21.99
C SER A 23 12.08 14.01 -23.42
N ALA A 24 11.00 14.75 -23.64
CA ALA A 24 10.58 15.18 -24.97
C ALA A 24 10.10 16.63 -24.97
N ALA A 25 10.25 17.34 -26.11
CA ALA A 25 9.72 18.66 -26.27
C ALA A 25 8.18 18.64 -26.26
N ILE A 26 7.55 19.63 -25.65
CA ILE A 26 6.08 19.72 -25.55
C ILE A 26 5.38 19.61 -26.92
N PRO A 27 5.87 20.25 -28.01
CA PRO A 27 5.25 20.07 -29.33
C PRO A 27 5.22 18.61 -29.81
N GLU A 28 6.29 17.85 -29.57
CA GLU A 28 6.37 16.43 -29.93
C GLU A 28 5.34 15.59 -29.16
N LEU A 29 5.15 15.90 -27.88
CA LEU A 29 4.15 15.25 -27.05
C LEU A 29 2.73 15.52 -27.54
N VAL A 30 2.46 16.76 -27.93
CA VAL A 30 1.16 17.17 -28.45
C VAL A 30 0.87 16.48 -29.77
N ASP A 31 1.84 16.48 -30.69
CA ASP A 31 1.69 15.81 -32.00
C ASP A 31 1.49 14.30 -31.84
N GLU A 32 2.14 13.66 -30.88
CA GLU A 32 1.96 12.26 -30.58
C GLU A 32 0.55 11.99 -30.07
N GLN A 33 0.02 12.83 -29.17
CA GLN A 33 -1.35 12.71 -28.67
C GLN A 33 -2.40 12.87 -29.78
N LEU A 34 -2.26 13.87 -30.63
CA LEU A 34 -3.18 14.08 -31.76
C LEU A 34 -3.19 12.87 -32.70
N ARG A 35 -2.01 12.34 -33.02
CA ARG A 35 -1.88 11.13 -33.87
C ARG A 35 -2.49 9.91 -33.20
N HIS A 36 -2.25 9.74 -31.90
CA HIS A 36 -2.78 8.60 -31.13
C HIS A 36 -4.31 8.54 -31.16
N PHE A 37 -4.97 9.69 -31.02
CA PHE A 37 -6.43 9.78 -31.07
C PHE A 37 -6.99 10.04 -32.47
N SER A 38 -6.17 9.94 -33.52
CA SER A 38 -6.56 10.18 -34.93
C SER A 38 -7.22 11.56 -35.14
N ILE A 39 -6.73 12.57 -34.43
CA ILE A 39 -7.24 13.94 -34.59
C ILE A 39 -6.43 14.65 -35.65
N ASP A 40 -7.13 15.18 -36.69
CA ASP A 40 -6.49 16.02 -37.70
C ASP A 40 -5.99 17.33 -37.09
N PRO A 41 -4.64 17.57 -37.07
CA PRO A 41 -4.07 18.77 -36.48
C PRO A 41 -4.43 20.06 -37.23
N GLN A 42 -4.89 19.97 -38.49
CA GLN A 42 -5.30 21.12 -39.30
C GLN A 42 -6.77 21.50 -39.09
N SER A 43 -7.56 20.63 -38.49
CA SER A 43 -8.94 20.97 -38.12
C SER A 43 -9.00 22.06 -37.05
N GLU A 44 -10.10 22.77 -36.94
CA GLU A 44 -10.27 23.74 -35.86
C GLU A 44 -10.18 23.05 -34.50
N PHE A 45 -10.80 21.87 -34.35
CA PHE A 45 -10.72 21.06 -33.13
C PHE A 45 -9.29 20.63 -32.84
N GLY A 46 -8.53 20.15 -33.83
CA GLY A 46 -7.13 19.74 -33.65
C GLY A 46 -6.22 20.89 -33.19
N ARG A 47 -6.37 22.08 -33.79
CA ARG A 47 -5.62 23.25 -33.34
C ARG A 47 -5.95 23.66 -31.92
N ARG A 48 -7.22 23.68 -31.52
CA ARG A 48 -7.64 24.02 -30.17
C ARG A 48 -7.18 22.96 -29.15
N MET A 49 -7.24 21.69 -29.54
CA MET A 49 -6.74 20.61 -28.71
C MET A 49 -5.22 20.67 -28.53
N ALA A 50 -4.47 20.98 -29.59
CA ALA A 50 -3.02 21.17 -29.53
C ALA A 50 -2.64 22.32 -28.59
N ASP A 51 -3.33 23.45 -28.69
CA ASP A 51 -3.13 24.60 -27.83
C ASP A 51 -3.37 24.25 -26.36
N PHE A 52 -4.52 23.62 -26.08
CA PHE A 52 -4.87 23.17 -24.74
C PHE A 52 -3.89 22.13 -24.16
N ALA A 53 -3.52 21.11 -24.95
CA ALA A 53 -2.55 20.12 -24.55
C ALA A 53 -1.18 20.71 -24.26
N THR A 54 -0.74 21.70 -25.06
CA THR A 54 0.51 22.42 -24.84
C THR A 54 0.54 23.08 -23.45
N HIS A 55 -0.53 23.77 -23.08
CA HIS A 55 -0.64 24.39 -21.77
C HIS A 55 -0.70 23.38 -20.62
N LEU A 56 -1.37 22.24 -20.81
CA LEU A 56 -1.40 21.17 -19.82
C LEU A 56 -0.02 20.56 -19.58
N TYR A 57 0.73 20.25 -20.62
CA TYR A 57 2.10 19.74 -20.48
C TYR A 57 3.04 20.75 -19.84
N ALA A 58 2.92 22.03 -20.21
CA ALA A 58 3.69 23.09 -19.57
C ALA A 58 3.33 23.22 -18.08
N GLY A 59 2.04 23.16 -17.75
CA GLY A 59 1.54 23.16 -16.38
C GLY A 59 2.05 21.95 -15.59
N ASN A 60 2.05 20.74 -16.18
CA ASN A 60 2.60 19.55 -15.55
C ASN A 60 4.11 19.70 -15.28
N ALA A 61 4.89 20.22 -16.23
CA ALA A 61 6.32 20.47 -16.02
C ALA A 61 6.56 21.46 -14.87
N ALA A 62 5.79 22.54 -14.82
CA ALA A 62 5.84 23.53 -13.73
C ALA A 62 5.44 22.91 -12.38
N ALA A 63 4.43 22.02 -12.36
CA ALA A 63 4.01 21.31 -11.15
C ALA A 63 5.12 20.39 -10.61
N HIS A 64 5.85 19.68 -11.48
CA HIS A 64 7.00 18.89 -11.06
C HIS A 64 8.09 19.73 -10.41
N GLN A 65 8.43 20.89 -11.01
CA GLN A 65 9.43 21.81 -10.43
C GLN A 65 8.97 22.35 -9.07
N LEU A 66 7.71 22.75 -8.97
CA LEU A 66 7.12 23.18 -7.70
C LEU A 66 7.19 22.09 -6.65
N TRP A 67 6.89 20.84 -7.02
CA TRP A 67 6.93 19.71 -6.10
C TRP A 67 8.34 19.42 -5.59
N GLU A 68 9.35 19.49 -6.45
CA GLU A 68 10.76 19.31 -6.06
C GLU A 68 11.22 20.37 -5.04
N VAL A 69 10.79 21.62 -5.21
CA VAL A 69 11.05 22.68 -4.22
C VAL A 69 10.30 22.41 -2.92
N THR A 70 9.02 22.04 -3.02
CA THR A 70 8.16 21.75 -1.87
C THR A 70 8.69 20.62 -1.01
N LEU A 71 9.21 19.55 -1.62
CA LEU A 71 9.80 18.44 -0.86
C LEU A 71 11.01 18.89 -0.04
N ARG A 72 11.85 19.79 -0.59
CA ARG A 72 12.98 20.36 0.15
C ARG A 72 12.53 21.25 1.30
N GLU A 73 11.60 22.15 1.06
CA GLU A 73 11.03 23.04 2.09
C GLU A 73 10.33 22.23 3.21
N LEU A 74 9.65 21.13 2.86
CA LEU A 74 9.02 20.25 3.85
C LEU A 74 10.04 19.45 4.66
N ALA A 75 11.20 19.13 4.09
CA ALA A 75 12.27 18.44 4.81
C ALA A 75 12.90 19.32 5.90
N ASP A 76 12.92 20.63 5.69
CA ASP A 76 13.47 21.61 6.65
C ASP A 76 12.48 21.96 7.79
N LEU A 77 11.21 21.54 7.68
CA LEU A 77 10.24 21.77 8.75
C LEU A 77 10.51 20.83 9.94
N ASP A 78 10.47 21.39 11.15
CA ASP A 78 10.58 20.57 12.38
C ASP A 78 9.56 19.41 12.33
N PRO A 79 10.03 18.14 12.39
CA PRO A 79 9.16 16.97 12.40
C PRO A 79 8.11 17.00 13.53
N ARG A 80 8.40 17.73 14.62
CA ARG A 80 7.50 17.89 15.77
C ARG A 80 6.42 18.93 15.55
N ASP A 81 6.61 19.85 14.60
CA ASP A 81 5.56 20.84 14.27
C ASP A 81 4.53 20.23 13.31
N ARG A 82 3.63 19.45 13.90
CA ARG A 82 2.55 18.80 13.16
C ARG A 82 1.62 19.81 12.49
N VAL A 83 1.45 20.99 13.07
CA VAL A 83 0.56 22.04 12.54
C VAL A 83 1.16 22.67 11.30
N ALA A 84 2.44 23.05 11.34
CA ALA A 84 3.13 23.62 10.17
C ALA A 84 3.16 22.62 9.00
N ARG A 85 3.51 21.37 9.26
CA ARG A 85 3.52 20.30 8.23
C ARG A 85 2.13 20.01 7.65
N PHE A 86 1.11 19.95 8.49
CA PHE A 86 -0.26 19.78 8.04
C PHE A 86 -0.71 20.95 7.15
N ASN A 87 -0.46 22.19 7.58
CA ASN A 87 -0.85 23.38 6.83
C ASN A 87 -0.12 23.49 5.48
N ALA A 88 1.17 23.14 5.42
CA ALA A 88 1.93 23.12 4.17
C ALA A 88 1.36 22.10 3.18
N LYS A 89 1.13 20.86 3.61
CA LYS A 89 0.51 19.81 2.80
C LYS A 89 -0.90 20.22 2.33
N ARG A 90 -1.71 20.74 3.25
CA ARG A 90 -3.07 21.20 2.96
C ARG A 90 -3.08 22.29 1.91
N PHE A 91 -2.25 23.31 2.06
CA PHE A 91 -2.17 24.43 1.12
C PHE A 91 -1.89 23.92 -0.31
N LEU A 92 -0.90 23.08 -0.48
CA LEU A 92 -0.53 22.53 -1.78
C LEU A 92 -1.64 21.65 -2.37
N CYS A 93 -2.19 20.72 -1.61
CA CYS A 93 -3.27 19.86 -2.08
C CYS A 93 -4.50 20.66 -2.51
N PHE A 94 -4.91 21.66 -1.72
CA PHE A 94 -6.08 22.48 -2.05
C PHE A 94 -5.84 23.40 -3.25
N GLN A 95 -4.66 23.99 -3.40
CA GLN A 95 -4.34 24.82 -4.56
C GLN A 95 -4.32 24.00 -5.86
N LEU A 96 -3.67 22.84 -5.85
CA LEU A 96 -3.67 21.93 -7.00
C LEU A 96 -5.08 21.44 -7.34
N ALA A 97 -5.86 21.05 -6.35
CA ALA A 97 -7.24 20.63 -6.55
C ALA A 97 -8.11 21.77 -7.14
N LYS A 98 -7.90 23.01 -6.69
CA LYS A 98 -8.60 24.17 -7.22
C LYS A 98 -8.25 24.45 -8.68
N ILE A 99 -7.00 24.31 -9.07
CA ILE A 99 -6.56 24.44 -10.45
C ILE A 99 -7.25 23.38 -11.33
N LEU A 100 -7.25 22.10 -10.89
CA LEU A 100 -7.90 21.01 -11.60
C LEU A 100 -9.42 21.23 -11.74
N ASP A 101 -10.09 21.67 -10.69
CA ASP A 101 -11.51 22.01 -10.72
C ASP A 101 -11.79 23.15 -11.71
N THR A 102 -10.95 24.18 -11.75
CA THR A 102 -11.08 25.30 -12.66
C THR A 102 -10.89 24.89 -14.11
N LEU A 103 -9.92 24.01 -14.42
CA LEU A 103 -9.65 23.52 -15.77
C LEU A 103 -10.81 22.70 -16.35
N GLN A 104 -11.50 21.92 -15.54
CA GLN A 104 -12.62 21.10 -16.02
C GLN A 104 -13.95 21.83 -16.09
N ASN A 105 -14.08 22.97 -15.45
CA ASN A 105 -15.35 23.71 -15.30
C ASN A 105 -16.05 24.03 -16.64
N PRO A 106 -15.34 24.49 -17.71
CA PRO A 106 -15.97 24.74 -19.02
C PRO A 106 -16.55 23.47 -19.66
N LEU A 107 -15.95 22.29 -19.37
CA LEU A 107 -16.33 21.02 -19.99
C LEU A 107 -17.51 20.35 -19.26
N ARG A 108 -17.69 20.65 -17.98
CA ARG A 108 -18.68 19.99 -17.11
C ARG A 108 -20.10 20.10 -17.65
N LYS A 109 -20.56 21.30 -18.02
CA LYS A 109 -21.91 21.52 -18.55
C LYS A 109 -22.10 20.86 -19.92
N SER A 110 -21.11 21.00 -20.81
CA SER A 110 -21.17 20.40 -22.14
C SER A 110 -21.21 18.88 -22.07
N TYR A 111 -20.42 18.29 -21.19
CA TYR A 111 -20.43 16.85 -20.99
C TYR A 111 -21.75 16.34 -20.42
N GLN A 112 -22.35 17.04 -19.47
CA GLN A 112 -23.67 16.70 -18.94
C GLN A 112 -24.76 16.74 -20.01
N SER A 113 -24.70 17.69 -20.94
CA SER A 113 -25.66 17.77 -22.04
C SER A 113 -25.50 16.65 -23.09
N LEU A 114 -24.29 16.11 -23.27
CA LEU A 114 -24.01 15.00 -24.15
C LEU A 114 -24.49 13.64 -23.62
N LEU A 115 -24.66 13.52 -22.29
CA LEU A 115 -25.07 12.29 -21.63
C LEU A 115 -26.57 12.16 -21.42
N HIS A 116 -27.40 12.93 -22.12
CA HIS A 116 -28.86 12.84 -22.02
C HIS A 116 -29.45 11.56 -22.66
N ASP A 117 -28.71 10.47 -22.67
CA ASP A 117 -29.24 9.14 -22.91
C ASP A 117 -29.82 8.57 -21.62
N SER A 118 -31.13 8.44 -21.56
CA SER A 118 -31.86 7.91 -20.39
C SER A 118 -31.37 6.51 -19.96
N THR A 119 -30.93 5.71 -20.91
CA THR A 119 -30.40 4.36 -20.66
C THR A 119 -29.05 4.41 -19.91
N GLN A 120 -28.20 5.34 -20.29
CA GLN A 120 -26.90 5.51 -19.61
C GLN A 120 -27.07 6.10 -18.20
N SER A 121 -27.99 7.04 -18.02
CA SER A 121 -28.31 7.60 -16.71
C SER A 121 -28.85 6.56 -15.73
N ALA A 122 -29.65 5.59 -16.22
CA ALA A 122 -30.18 4.51 -15.39
C ALA A 122 -29.13 3.51 -14.92
N ILE A 123 -28.10 3.23 -15.76
CA ILE A 123 -27.09 2.20 -15.49
C ILE A 123 -25.84 2.78 -14.80
N LYS A 124 -25.37 3.95 -15.24
CA LYS A 124 -24.10 4.54 -14.80
C LYS A 124 -24.27 5.75 -13.86
N GLY A 125 -25.49 6.23 -13.68
CA GLY A 125 -25.78 7.49 -13.00
C GLY A 125 -25.42 8.70 -13.87
N PRO A 126 -25.85 9.91 -13.46
CA PRO A 126 -25.68 11.13 -14.23
C PRO A 126 -24.27 11.73 -14.15
N TYR A 127 -23.31 11.04 -13.55
CA TYR A 127 -22.02 11.64 -13.20
C TYR A 127 -20.94 11.31 -14.20
N PRO A 128 -20.49 12.30 -14.94
CA PRO A 128 -19.28 12.20 -15.70
C PRO A 128 -18.05 12.06 -14.79
N ILE A 129 -16.98 11.58 -15.37
CA ILE A 129 -15.66 11.46 -14.76
C ILE A 129 -15.24 12.74 -13.99
N PHE A 130 -15.71 13.91 -14.45
CA PHE A 130 -15.36 15.22 -13.91
C PHE A 130 -15.89 15.50 -12.48
N ASP A 131 -16.97 14.86 -12.05
CA ASP A 131 -17.48 15.09 -10.70
C ASP A 131 -16.61 14.44 -9.60
N ASN A 132 -15.75 13.49 -9.97
CA ASN A 132 -14.82 12.90 -9.03
C ASN A 132 -13.77 13.89 -8.49
N VAL A 133 -13.49 14.97 -9.21
CA VAL A 133 -12.54 16.00 -8.74
C VAL A 133 -13.08 16.77 -7.54
N THR A 134 -14.39 16.94 -7.43
CA THR A 134 -15.00 17.59 -6.25
C THR A 134 -14.81 16.77 -4.98
N ALA A 135 -14.59 15.48 -5.10
CA ALA A 135 -14.29 14.60 -3.98
C ALA A 135 -13.00 14.99 -3.24
N ILE A 136 -12.05 15.63 -3.93
CA ILE A 136 -10.80 16.14 -3.33
C ILE A 136 -11.08 17.19 -2.26
N PHE A 137 -12.20 17.90 -2.36
CA PHE A 137 -12.61 18.93 -1.40
C PHE A 137 -13.49 18.38 -0.27
N SER A 138 -13.71 17.08 -0.20
CA SER A 138 -14.51 16.46 0.86
C SER A 138 -13.84 16.66 2.21
N ALA A 139 -14.63 17.01 3.22
CA ALA A 139 -14.18 17.14 4.60
C ALA A 139 -13.81 15.78 5.23
N THR A 140 -14.34 14.70 4.67
CA THR A 140 -14.08 13.32 5.09
C THR A 140 -13.46 12.53 3.93
N PRO A 141 -12.69 11.46 4.19
CA PRO A 141 -12.16 10.60 3.14
C PRO A 141 -13.29 10.05 2.26
N VAL A 142 -13.08 10.08 0.95
CA VAL A 142 -14.04 9.55 -0.03
C VAL A 142 -13.93 8.04 -0.08
N ILE A 143 -15.07 7.35 -0.10
CA ILE A 143 -15.12 5.89 -0.24
C ILE A 143 -15.25 5.53 -1.71
N THR A 144 -14.19 4.99 -2.29
CA THR A 144 -14.17 4.47 -3.65
C THR A 144 -14.76 3.06 -3.70
N ARG A 145 -15.94 2.90 -4.31
CA ARG A 145 -16.71 1.66 -4.33
C ARG A 145 -16.65 0.89 -5.65
N THR A 146 -15.80 1.29 -6.57
CA THR A 146 -15.66 0.56 -7.84
C THR A 146 -14.78 -0.69 -7.68
N ALA A 147 -15.10 -1.75 -8.44
CA ALA A 147 -14.25 -2.92 -8.55
C ALA A 147 -13.21 -2.76 -9.67
N THR A 148 -13.59 -2.15 -10.77
CA THR A 148 -12.79 -1.97 -11.99
C THR A 148 -12.72 -0.49 -12.36
N TYR A 149 -11.64 -0.13 -13.05
CA TYR A 149 -11.41 1.22 -13.55
C TYR A 149 -11.45 1.24 -15.06
N LEU A 150 -11.84 2.36 -15.63
CA LEU A 150 -11.92 2.57 -17.08
C LEU A 150 -10.70 3.34 -17.56
N TYR A 151 -10.17 2.92 -18.68
CA TYR A 151 -9.07 3.56 -19.36
C TYR A 151 -9.50 4.04 -20.73
N ALA A 152 -8.95 5.16 -21.19
CA ALA A 152 -9.29 5.74 -22.47
C ALA A 152 -8.76 4.93 -23.65
N CYS A 153 -7.69 4.17 -23.46
CA CYS A 153 -7.06 3.36 -24.50
C CYS A 153 -6.35 2.14 -23.93
N THR A 154 -6.06 1.17 -24.79
CA THR A 154 -5.40 -0.10 -24.43
C THR A 154 -3.99 0.12 -23.90
N GLU A 155 -3.28 1.12 -24.41
CA GLU A 155 -1.90 1.44 -24.00
C GLU A 155 -1.83 1.87 -22.55
N TRP A 156 -2.81 2.61 -22.07
CA TRP A 156 -2.89 2.98 -20.66
C TRP A 156 -3.15 1.78 -19.74
N VAL A 157 -4.01 0.86 -20.21
CA VAL A 157 -4.21 -0.42 -19.50
C VAL A 157 -2.89 -1.19 -19.42
N GLU A 158 -2.18 -1.26 -20.55
CA GLU A 158 -0.90 -1.97 -20.62
C GLU A 158 0.16 -1.35 -19.70
N ASP A 159 0.24 -0.03 -19.65
CA ASP A 159 1.16 0.69 -18.75
C ASP A 159 0.82 0.45 -17.27
N ALA A 160 -0.45 0.44 -16.94
CA ALA A 160 -0.90 0.13 -15.60
C ALA A 160 -0.49 -1.30 -15.19
N PHE A 161 -0.72 -2.30 -16.05
CA PHE A 161 -0.32 -3.69 -15.79
C PHE A 161 1.21 -3.88 -15.73
N LYS A 162 1.97 -3.05 -16.41
CA LYS A 162 3.44 -3.07 -16.39
C LYS A 162 4.05 -2.26 -15.25
N GLY A 163 3.24 -1.73 -14.36
CA GLY A 163 3.72 -0.94 -13.22
C GLY A 163 4.35 0.40 -13.61
N ARG A 164 3.98 0.96 -14.75
CA ARG A 164 4.48 2.27 -15.22
C ARG A 164 3.66 3.44 -14.71
N GLU A 165 2.52 3.13 -14.14
CA GLU A 165 1.64 4.09 -13.50
C GLU A 165 1.96 4.23 -12.03
N PRO A 166 2.04 5.44 -11.49
CA PRO A 166 2.26 5.65 -10.06
C PRO A 166 1.08 5.17 -9.21
N LEU A 167 -0.14 5.15 -9.77
CA LEU A 167 -1.34 4.64 -9.13
C LEU A 167 -1.90 3.53 -10.01
N HIS A 168 -1.79 2.29 -9.56
CA HIS A 168 -2.25 1.11 -10.31
C HIS A 168 -3.74 0.88 -10.12
N GLU A 169 -4.55 1.85 -10.50
CA GLU A 169 -5.99 1.76 -10.40
C GLU A 169 -6.57 0.88 -11.52
N ILE A 170 -6.19 -0.39 -11.55
CA ILE A 170 -6.69 -1.38 -12.52
C ILE A 170 -7.92 -2.08 -11.98
N TYR A 171 -7.78 -2.56 -10.74
CA TYR A 171 -8.78 -3.35 -10.04
C TYR A 171 -8.64 -3.15 -8.53
N SER A 172 -9.75 -2.90 -7.85
CA SER A 172 -9.75 -2.53 -6.42
C SER A 172 -9.16 -3.60 -5.49
N ARG A 173 -9.11 -4.86 -5.91
CA ARG A 173 -8.42 -5.91 -5.15
C ARG A 173 -6.90 -5.70 -5.12
N LEU A 174 -6.34 -5.14 -6.18
CA LEU A 174 -4.91 -4.82 -6.27
C LEU A 174 -4.63 -3.52 -5.52
N LEU A 175 -5.28 -2.45 -5.92
CA LEU A 175 -5.17 -1.13 -5.30
C LEU A 175 -6.48 -0.37 -5.40
N ASN A 176 -6.84 0.30 -4.30
CA ASN A 176 -8.03 1.14 -4.21
C ASN A 176 -7.66 2.39 -3.40
N PRO A 177 -8.03 3.60 -3.83
CA PRO A 177 -7.67 4.84 -3.14
C PRO A 177 -8.07 4.87 -1.65
N THR A 178 -9.24 4.31 -1.31
CA THR A 178 -9.68 4.19 0.08
C THR A 178 -8.79 3.24 0.88
N SER A 179 -8.42 2.11 0.29
CA SER A 179 -7.52 1.13 0.93
C SER A 179 -6.12 1.71 1.13
N ILE A 180 -5.59 2.44 0.13
CA ILE A 180 -4.30 3.14 0.22
C ILE A 180 -4.33 4.18 1.35
N SER A 181 -5.40 4.98 1.43
CA SER A 181 -5.56 5.98 2.48
C SER A 181 -5.57 5.36 3.87
N LEU A 182 -6.27 4.23 4.05
CA LEU A 182 -6.29 3.49 5.31
C LEU A 182 -4.92 2.89 5.63
N ALA A 183 -4.23 2.31 4.63
CA ALA A 183 -2.90 1.76 4.79
C ALA A 183 -1.88 2.83 5.23
N ASN A 184 -1.87 3.98 4.60
CA ASN A 184 -1.01 5.09 4.99
C ASN A 184 -1.32 5.57 6.41
N HIS A 185 -2.59 5.67 6.77
CA HIS A 185 -2.99 6.11 8.10
C HIS A 185 -2.51 5.16 9.20
N ILE A 186 -2.62 3.85 9.02
CA ILE A 186 -2.14 2.89 10.01
C ILE A 186 -0.61 2.88 10.12
N VAL A 187 0.10 3.06 9.01
CA VAL A 187 1.56 3.20 9.01
C VAL A 187 1.98 4.45 9.79
N ASP A 188 1.29 5.57 9.58
CA ASP A 188 1.53 6.81 10.35
C ASP A 188 1.33 6.60 11.86
N LEU A 189 0.32 5.83 12.25
CA LEU A 189 0.05 5.52 13.66
C LEU A 189 1.09 4.56 14.25
N GLU A 190 1.44 3.48 13.53
CA GLU A 190 2.32 2.43 14.02
C GLU A 190 3.79 2.84 14.03
N ALA A 191 4.26 3.45 12.95
CA ALA A 191 5.66 3.78 12.77
C ALA A 191 6.00 5.24 13.14
N GLY A 192 5.01 6.13 13.20
CA GLY A 192 5.21 7.53 13.58
C GLY A 192 6.24 8.24 12.71
N PRO A 193 7.36 8.76 13.28
CA PRO A 193 8.39 9.44 12.50
C PRO A 193 9.07 8.57 11.43
N LEU A 194 8.96 7.26 11.56
CA LEU A 194 9.57 6.27 10.68
C LEU A 194 8.61 5.80 9.57
N ALA A 195 7.41 6.40 9.46
CA ALA A 195 6.38 5.97 8.51
C ALA A 195 6.85 5.90 7.05
N GLY A 196 7.85 6.69 6.67
CA GLY A 196 8.46 6.64 5.33
C GLY A 196 9.26 5.37 5.02
N GLU A 197 9.57 4.55 6.03
CA GLU A 197 10.32 3.31 5.88
C GLU A 197 9.42 2.07 5.66
N TYR A 198 8.09 2.22 5.85
CA TYR A 198 7.15 1.11 5.89
C TYR A 198 6.02 1.26 4.88
N LEU A 199 5.49 0.12 4.44
CA LEU A 199 4.29 0.00 3.65
C LEU A 199 3.26 -0.84 4.40
N ALA A 200 1.98 -0.73 4.03
CA ALA A 200 0.94 -1.59 4.59
C ALA A 200 0.02 -2.15 3.52
N TRP A 201 -0.48 -3.35 3.77
CA TRP A 201 -1.47 -4.00 2.92
C TRP A 201 -2.67 -4.41 3.75
N ASN A 202 -3.88 -3.99 3.30
CA ASN A 202 -5.12 -4.27 3.99
C ASN A 202 -5.74 -5.61 3.54
N PHE A 203 -6.40 -6.28 4.48
CA PHE A 203 -7.07 -7.56 4.31
C PHE A 203 -8.50 -7.49 4.86
N ASN A 204 -9.32 -8.46 4.50
CA ASN A 204 -10.69 -8.57 4.99
C ASN A 204 -10.82 -9.04 6.45
N SER A 205 -9.73 -9.48 7.06
CA SER A 205 -9.65 -9.87 8.48
C SER A 205 -8.20 -9.90 8.97
N GLY A 206 -8.01 -9.85 10.30
CA GLY A 206 -6.69 -10.06 10.91
C GLY A 206 -6.13 -11.45 10.59
N MET A 207 -6.98 -12.50 10.60
CA MET A 207 -6.56 -13.85 10.21
C MET A 207 -6.09 -13.95 8.77
N ALA A 208 -6.73 -13.22 7.85
CA ALA A 208 -6.26 -13.15 6.46
C ALA A 208 -4.91 -12.44 6.34
N ALA A 209 -4.66 -11.41 7.16
CA ALA A 209 -3.36 -10.75 7.23
C ALA A 209 -2.28 -11.69 7.78
N ILE A 210 -2.56 -12.44 8.84
CA ILE A 210 -1.65 -13.45 9.42
C ILE A 210 -1.33 -14.52 8.38
N ASP A 211 -2.35 -15.13 7.79
CA ASP A 211 -2.16 -16.21 6.81
C ASP A 211 -1.41 -15.74 5.57
N ALA A 212 -1.76 -14.57 5.03
CA ALA A 212 -1.07 -14.00 3.88
C ALA A 212 0.42 -13.70 4.19
N THR A 213 0.74 -13.20 5.37
CA THR A 213 2.12 -12.95 5.79
C THR A 213 2.89 -14.27 5.93
N LEU A 214 2.33 -15.22 6.64
CA LEU A 214 2.96 -16.53 6.83
C LEU A 214 3.13 -17.28 5.50
N SER A 215 2.12 -17.30 4.64
CA SER A 215 2.16 -18.03 3.36
C SER A 215 3.16 -17.45 2.35
N ASN A 216 3.50 -16.18 2.48
CA ASN A 216 4.56 -15.56 1.66
C ASN A 216 5.98 -15.81 2.20
N LEU A 217 6.12 -16.07 3.49
CA LEU A 217 7.41 -16.22 4.15
C LEU A 217 7.77 -17.69 4.36
N VAL A 218 6.83 -18.45 4.92
CA VAL A 218 7.07 -19.81 5.43
C VAL A 218 6.89 -20.85 4.35
N GLY A 219 7.93 -21.59 4.08
CA GLY A 219 7.96 -22.67 3.09
C GLY A 219 7.80 -24.06 3.68
N TYR A 220 7.81 -25.05 2.78
CA TYR A 220 7.77 -26.46 3.14
C TYR A 220 8.95 -26.84 4.06
N ASN A 221 8.66 -27.50 5.18
CA ASN A 221 9.64 -27.94 6.18
C ASN A 221 10.36 -26.82 6.93
N ASP A 222 9.94 -25.60 6.86
CA ASP A 222 10.47 -24.52 7.70
C ASP A 222 10.05 -24.69 9.17
N VAL A 223 10.53 -23.81 10.01
CA VAL A 223 10.26 -23.83 11.45
C VAL A 223 9.61 -22.50 11.84
N VAL A 224 8.56 -22.53 12.65
CA VAL A 224 7.98 -21.35 13.29
C VAL A 224 8.14 -21.48 14.79
N LEU A 225 8.83 -20.53 15.41
CA LEU A 225 8.92 -20.40 16.87
C LEU A 225 7.96 -19.31 17.33
N SER A 226 6.99 -19.66 18.16
CA SER A 226 5.95 -18.74 18.60
C SER A 226 5.73 -18.79 20.11
N ASN A 227 5.30 -17.67 20.72
CA ASN A 227 4.79 -17.75 22.09
C ASN A 227 3.51 -18.61 22.12
N ARG A 228 3.34 -19.38 23.21
CA ARG A 228 2.24 -20.34 23.33
C ARG A 228 0.87 -19.66 23.46
N ASN A 229 0.84 -18.52 24.09
CA ASN A 229 -0.40 -17.79 24.34
C ASN A 229 -0.75 -16.87 23.17
N VAL A 230 -1.00 -17.44 22.00
CA VAL A 230 -1.51 -16.73 20.83
C VAL A 230 -3.01 -16.90 20.70
N TYR A 231 -3.64 -16.05 19.89
CA TYR A 231 -5.05 -16.18 19.55
C TYR A 231 -5.37 -17.59 19.03
N GLY A 232 -6.51 -18.15 19.47
CA GLY A 232 -6.90 -19.52 19.13
C GLY A 232 -6.94 -19.80 17.62
N GLY A 233 -7.34 -18.82 16.80
CA GLY A 233 -7.30 -18.92 15.34
C GLY A 233 -5.88 -19.03 14.80
N THR A 234 -4.93 -18.30 15.37
CA THR A 234 -3.50 -18.36 15.02
C THR A 234 -2.91 -19.70 15.43
N TYR A 235 -3.27 -20.19 16.63
CA TYR A 235 -2.86 -21.53 17.07
C TYR A 235 -3.34 -22.60 16.09
N GLN A 236 -4.62 -22.58 15.72
CA GLN A 236 -5.18 -23.55 14.77
C GLN A 236 -4.52 -23.45 13.39
N LEU A 237 -4.29 -22.24 12.90
CA LEU A 237 -3.62 -22.04 11.62
C LEU A 237 -2.22 -22.67 11.61
N LEU A 238 -1.42 -22.42 12.64
CA LEU A 238 -0.06 -22.95 12.75
C LEU A 238 -0.07 -24.46 12.99
N HIS A 239 -0.84 -24.93 14.00
CA HIS A 239 -0.83 -26.32 14.45
C HIS A 239 -1.59 -27.28 13.51
N ASP A 240 -2.80 -26.89 13.06
CA ASP A 240 -3.67 -27.79 12.31
C ASP A 240 -3.50 -27.66 10.80
N TRP A 241 -2.93 -26.55 10.31
CA TRP A 241 -2.76 -26.30 8.88
C TRP A 241 -1.30 -26.30 8.44
N TYR A 242 -0.45 -25.42 8.99
CA TYR A 242 0.97 -25.31 8.58
C TYR A 242 1.78 -26.54 9.00
N ALA A 243 1.57 -27.04 10.21
CA ALA A 243 2.27 -28.22 10.72
C ALA A 243 1.80 -29.55 10.11
N LYS A 244 0.67 -29.54 9.38
CA LYS A 244 0.16 -30.77 8.78
C LYS A 244 1.11 -31.30 7.72
N LYS A 245 1.55 -32.56 7.87
CA LYS A 245 2.50 -33.20 6.94
C LYS A 245 2.04 -33.23 5.48
N SER A 246 0.74 -33.33 5.24
CA SER A 246 0.16 -33.28 3.89
C SER A 246 0.14 -31.88 3.28
N ASN A 247 0.43 -30.83 4.05
CA ASN A 247 0.48 -29.45 3.61
C ASN A 247 1.96 -29.00 3.54
N LEU A 248 2.39 -28.19 4.51
CA LEU A 248 3.73 -27.60 4.52
C LEU A 248 4.71 -28.33 5.43
N ASP A 249 4.23 -29.24 6.30
CA ASP A 249 5.06 -29.95 7.30
C ASP A 249 5.98 -29.02 8.09
N VAL A 250 5.48 -27.83 8.43
CA VAL A 250 6.20 -26.83 9.22
C VAL A 250 6.36 -27.36 10.65
N ALA A 251 7.56 -27.27 11.20
CA ALA A 251 7.74 -27.52 12.62
C ALA A 251 7.33 -26.28 13.41
N VAL A 252 6.32 -26.40 14.25
CA VAL A 252 5.86 -25.31 15.12
C VAL A 252 6.36 -25.56 16.53
N GLU A 253 7.20 -24.69 17.02
CA GLU A 253 7.74 -24.72 18.39
C GLU A 253 7.11 -23.59 19.20
N TRP A 254 6.72 -23.94 20.42
CA TRP A 254 6.06 -23.02 21.31
C TRP A 254 6.94 -22.72 22.52
N PHE A 255 7.10 -21.43 22.84
CA PHE A 255 7.74 -21.06 24.08
C PHE A 255 6.76 -20.49 25.11
N ASP A 256 7.05 -20.78 26.37
CA ASP A 256 6.34 -20.26 27.52
C ASP A 256 7.17 -19.14 28.16
N GLY A 257 6.48 -18.17 28.76
CA GLY A 257 7.13 -17.00 29.36
C GLY A 257 7.01 -15.74 28.52
N PHE A 258 7.61 -14.65 28.96
CA PHE A 258 7.38 -13.31 28.43
C PHE A 258 8.66 -12.54 28.17
N THR A 259 9.78 -13.06 28.67
CA THR A 259 11.08 -12.38 28.66
C THR A 259 11.94 -12.84 27.50
N VAL A 260 12.98 -12.05 27.18
CA VAL A 260 14.00 -12.44 26.22
C VAL A 260 14.74 -13.74 26.62
N ASP A 261 14.92 -13.99 27.93
CA ASP A 261 15.56 -15.22 28.42
C ASP A 261 14.69 -16.46 28.13
N ASP A 262 13.37 -16.34 28.28
CA ASP A 262 12.42 -17.41 27.94
C ASP A 262 12.48 -17.73 26.45
N PHE A 263 12.47 -16.70 25.61
CA PHE A 263 12.66 -16.81 24.16
C PHE A 263 14.01 -17.44 23.81
N GLY A 264 15.10 -16.94 24.40
CA GLY A 264 16.46 -17.40 24.12
C GLY A 264 16.63 -18.89 24.40
N ARG A 265 16.10 -19.38 25.57
CA ARG A 265 16.11 -20.83 25.86
C ARG A 265 15.36 -21.64 24.82
N ALA A 266 14.19 -21.18 24.42
CA ALA A 266 13.38 -21.86 23.40
C ALA A 266 14.05 -21.82 22.02
N LEU A 267 14.66 -20.70 21.64
CA LEU A 267 15.42 -20.58 20.41
C LEU A 267 16.57 -21.58 20.36
N GLN A 268 17.39 -21.67 21.43
CA GLN A 268 18.50 -22.64 21.50
C GLN A 268 18.00 -24.08 21.38
N ALA A 269 16.90 -24.43 22.09
CA ALA A 269 16.30 -25.76 21.97
C ALA A 269 15.80 -26.04 20.55
N THR A 270 15.19 -25.03 19.89
CA THR A 270 14.70 -25.11 18.52
C THR A 270 15.83 -25.31 17.50
N LEU A 271 16.91 -24.56 17.65
CA LEU A 271 18.12 -24.70 16.80
C LEU A 271 18.72 -26.09 16.85
N VAL A 272 18.82 -26.67 18.07
CA VAL A 272 19.32 -28.03 18.26
C VAL A 272 18.35 -29.08 17.69
N LYS A 273 17.06 -28.95 18.00
CA LYS A 273 16.02 -29.92 17.63
C LYS A 273 15.85 -30.02 16.12
N HIS A 274 15.94 -28.90 15.41
CA HIS A 274 15.68 -28.82 13.97
C HIS A 274 16.93 -28.63 13.11
N ARG A 275 18.10 -28.97 13.67
CA ARG A 275 19.38 -28.82 12.97
C ARG A 275 19.38 -29.44 11.57
N ASP A 276 18.79 -30.66 11.43
CA ASP A 276 18.70 -31.34 10.14
C ASP A 276 17.86 -30.58 9.09
N ARG A 277 16.87 -29.77 9.51
CA ARG A 277 16.09 -28.92 8.62
C ARG A 277 16.94 -27.71 8.22
N LEU A 278 17.61 -27.08 9.17
CA LEU A 278 18.46 -25.91 8.95
C LEU A 278 19.67 -26.22 8.05
N ASP A 279 20.29 -27.37 8.26
CA ASP A 279 21.41 -27.84 7.41
C ASP A 279 20.98 -28.09 5.94
N ARG A 280 19.68 -28.30 5.72
CA ARG A 280 19.04 -28.39 4.39
C ARG A 280 18.55 -27.04 3.85
N GLY A 281 18.94 -25.92 4.47
CA GLY A 281 18.59 -24.56 4.05
C GLY A 281 17.17 -24.13 4.42
N ARG A 282 16.51 -24.81 5.38
CA ARG A 282 15.23 -24.36 5.94
C ARG A 282 15.45 -23.24 6.91
N ARG A 283 14.40 -22.42 7.11
CA ARG A 283 14.48 -21.19 7.90
C ARG A 283 13.67 -21.30 9.18
N ILE A 284 14.01 -20.49 10.15
CA ILE A 284 13.20 -20.24 11.35
C ILE A 284 12.59 -18.87 11.20
N TYR A 285 11.28 -18.80 11.48
CA TYR A 285 10.52 -17.57 11.60
C TYR A 285 10.01 -17.43 13.02
N VAL A 286 10.00 -16.22 13.54
CA VAL A 286 9.49 -15.92 14.87
C VAL A 286 8.11 -15.27 14.73
N PHE A 287 7.10 -15.84 15.35
CA PHE A 287 5.76 -15.26 15.42
C PHE A 287 5.46 -14.89 16.87
N LEU A 288 5.16 -13.63 17.11
CA LEU A 288 4.82 -13.08 18.41
C LEU A 288 3.40 -12.54 18.41
N GLU A 289 2.69 -12.70 19.52
CA GLU A 289 1.47 -11.97 19.80
C GLU A 289 1.61 -11.26 21.14
N SER A 290 1.49 -9.94 21.12
CA SER A 290 1.65 -9.11 22.32
C SER A 290 0.82 -7.82 22.22
N PRO A 291 -0.06 -7.53 23.22
CA PRO A 291 -0.49 -8.43 24.28
C PRO A 291 -1.25 -9.63 23.75
N CYS A 292 -1.14 -10.80 24.40
CA CYS A 292 -1.78 -12.02 23.92
C CYS A 292 -3.26 -12.12 24.31
N ASN A 293 -4.05 -12.73 23.43
CA ASN A 293 -5.46 -13.03 23.66
C ASN A 293 -5.62 -14.51 24.12
N PRO A 294 -6.37 -14.82 25.19
CA PRO A 294 -7.21 -13.92 26.00
C PRO A 294 -6.53 -13.35 27.25
N HIS A 295 -5.31 -13.75 27.58
CA HIS A 295 -4.73 -13.53 28.90
C HIS A 295 -4.17 -12.12 29.11
N GLY A 296 -3.95 -11.33 28.04
CA GLY A 296 -3.39 -9.99 28.12
C GLY A 296 -1.91 -9.94 28.52
N TYR A 297 -1.18 -11.05 28.46
CA TYR A 297 0.24 -11.06 28.75
C TYR A 297 1.02 -10.25 27.73
N VAL A 298 1.98 -9.46 28.20
CA VAL A 298 2.81 -8.59 27.39
C VAL A 298 4.22 -9.18 27.32
N LEU A 299 4.70 -9.36 26.09
CA LEU A 299 6.06 -9.81 25.82
C LEU A 299 7.02 -8.61 25.81
N ASP A 300 8.29 -8.85 26.13
CA ASP A 300 9.38 -7.90 25.85
C ASP A 300 9.74 -7.94 24.36
N VAL A 301 8.82 -7.41 23.51
CA VAL A 301 8.94 -7.47 22.06
C VAL A 301 10.29 -6.87 21.58
N PRO A 302 10.74 -5.70 22.06
CA PRO A 302 12.01 -5.13 21.61
C PRO A 302 13.21 -6.05 21.87
N ALA A 303 13.33 -6.58 23.07
CA ALA A 303 14.44 -7.46 23.42
C ALA A 303 14.37 -8.80 22.66
N ILE A 304 13.18 -9.34 22.46
CA ILE A 304 12.99 -10.57 21.67
C ILE A 304 13.32 -10.34 20.18
N CYS A 305 12.91 -9.22 19.60
CA CYS A 305 13.26 -8.86 18.21
C CYS A 305 14.80 -8.76 18.06
N ARG A 306 15.46 -8.03 18.95
CA ARG A 306 16.92 -7.92 18.92
C ARG A 306 17.60 -9.29 18.98
N ALA A 307 17.19 -10.14 19.92
CA ALA A 307 17.75 -11.48 20.06
C ALA A 307 17.48 -12.37 18.83
N ALA A 308 16.32 -12.23 18.20
CA ALA A 308 16.00 -12.95 16.96
C ALA A 308 16.84 -12.44 15.76
N HIS A 309 16.98 -11.15 15.62
CA HIS A 309 17.76 -10.52 14.53
C HIS A 309 19.26 -10.81 14.64
N GLU A 310 19.81 -10.97 15.85
CA GLU A 310 21.20 -11.42 16.04
C GLU A 310 21.47 -12.81 15.42
N TYR A 311 20.41 -13.63 15.25
CA TYR A 311 20.45 -14.89 14.53
C TYR A 311 19.97 -14.78 13.07
N GLY A 312 19.68 -13.58 12.57
CA GLY A 312 19.18 -13.35 11.23
C GLY A 312 17.77 -13.90 11.00
N LEU A 313 16.95 -13.98 12.05
CA LEU A 313 15.58 -14.50 11.99
C LEU A 313 14.60 -13.37 11.67
N THR A 314 13.59 -13.67 10.87
CA THR A 314 12.48 -12.76 10.58
C THR A 314 11.44 -12.84 11.69
N VAL A 315 10.99 -11.68 12.19
CA VAL A 315 10.03 -11.54 13.27
C VAL A 315 8.71 -10.96 12.75
N ILE A 316 7.62 -11.66 13.01
CA ILE A 316 6.24 -11.24 12.76
C ILE A 316 5.59 -10.99 14.11
N CYS A 317 4.98 -9.83 14.30
CA CYS A 317 4.30 -9.47 15.56
C CYS A 317 2.83 -9.13 15.30
N ASP A 318 1.92 -9.92 15.87
CA ASP A 318 0.52 -9.51 15.98
C ASP A 318 0.37 -8.60 17.22
N ALA A 319 0.17 -7.31 16.95
CA ALA A 319 0.02 -6.27 17.97
C ALA A 319 -1.45 -5.80 18.12
N THR A 320 -2.39 -6.63 17.68
CA THR A 320 -3.83 -6.30 17.61
C THR A 320 -4.39 -5.76 18.91
N VAL A 321 -4.09 -6.41 20.06
CA VAL A 321 -4.69 -6.05 21.35
C VAL A 321 -4.11 -4.73 21.89
N GLY A 322 -2.81 -4.50 21.70
CA GLY A 322 -2.15 -3.27 22.14
C GLY A 322 -2.51 -2.07 21.30
N THR A 323 -2.79 -2.27 20.02
CA THR A 323 -2.91 -1.24 18.99
C THR A 323 -1.68 -0.33 18.89
N PRO A 324 -1.52 0.46 17.84
CA PRO A 324 -0.44 1.45 17.77
C PRO A 324 -0.48 2.52 18.88
N ILE A 325 -1.59 2.62 19.60
CA ILE A 325 -1.77 3.64 20.63
C ILE A 325 -1.11 3.22 21.95
N LEU A 326 -1.25 1.96 22.33
CA LEU A 326 -0.68 1.45 23.59
C LEU A 326 0.69 0.80 23.39
N GLN A 327 0.90 0.17 22.24
CA GLN A 327 2.13 -0.56 21.94
C GLN A 327 2.58 -0.34 20.48
N PRO A 328 3.10 0.84 20.12
CA PRO A 328 3.65 1.11 18.79
C PRO A 328 5.00 0.38 18.65
N VAL A 329 4.98 -0.85 18.12
CA VAL A 329 6.16 -1.73 18.07
C VAL A 329 7.22 -1.28 17.08
N LEU A 330 6.85 -0.47 16.07
CA LEU A 330 7.79 0.07 15.08
C LEU A 330 8.47 1.38 15.52
N GLN A 331 7.98 2.05 16.56
CA GLN A 331 8.55 3.33 17.04
C GLN A 331 9.75 3.11 17.99
N ARG A 332 10.72 2.30 17.57
CA ARG A 332 11.98 2.08 18.31
C ARG A 332 13.13 2.70 17.54
N ALA A 333 14.07 3.31 18.28
CA ALA A 333 15.25 3.96 17.69
C ALA A 333 16.16 2.94 16.99
N ASP A 334 16.35 1.79 17.63
CA ASP A 334 17.16 0.71 17.09
C ASP A 334 16.32 -0.18 16.15
N PRO A 335 16.71 -0.32 14.88
CA PRO A 335 16.02 -1.21 13.94
C PRO A 335 15.95 -2.66 14.41
N LEU A 336 16.94 -3.16 15.12
CA LEU A 336 16.94 -4.53 15.65
C LEU A 336 15.84 -4.79 16.68
N GLU A 337 15.27 -3.75 17.27
CA GLU A 337 14.18 -3.86 18.25
C GLU A 337 12.78 -3.84 17.62
N ARG A 338 12.68 -3.73 16.30
CA ARG A 338 11.43 -3.65 15.55
C ARG A 338 11.14 -5.00 14.91
N PRO A 339 9.91 -5.52 14.96
CA PRO A 339 9.55 -6.66 14.12
C PRO A 339 9.62 -6.29 12.64
N ASP A 340 9.93 -7.28 11.78
CA ASP A 340 9.94 -7.09 10.32
C ASP A 340 8.53 -6.89 9.76
N PHE A 341 7.54 -7.57 10.38
CA PHE A 341 6.13 -7.47 9.99
C PHE A 341 5.26 -7.27 11.23
N VAL A 342 4.36 -6.31 11.15
CA VAL A 342 3.35 -6.05 12.18
C VAL A 342 1.97 -6.30 11.64
N ILE A 343 1.16 -7.01 12.41
CA ILE A 343 -0.21 -7.34 12.05
C ILE A 343 -1.16 -6.68 13.04
N HIS A 344 -2.25 -6.11 12.52
CA HIS A 344 -3.38 -5.66 13.31
C HIS A 344 -4.69 -6.14 12.70
N SER A 345 -5.59 -6.59 13.56
CA SER A 345 -7.00 -6.75 13.21
C SER A 345 -7.73 -5.45 13.47
N TYR A 346 -8.14 -4.74 12.41
CA TYR A 346 -9.03 -3.58 12.55
C TYR A 346 -10.38 -3.94 13.20
N THR A 347 -10.78 -5.21 13.12
CA THR A 347 -12.02 -5.74 13.72
C THR A 347 -12.14 -5.42 15.20
N LYS A 348 -11.00 -5.27 15.89
CA LYS A 348 -10.90 -5.09 17.35
C LYS A 348 -10.90 -3.61 17.71
N ASP A 349 -10.03 -3.20 18.61
CA ASP A 349 -10.04 -1.88 19.21
C ASP A 349 -9.72 -0.73 18.23
N LEU A 350 -9.04 -1.02 17.11
CA LEU A 350 -8.78 -0.01 16.08
C LEU A 350 -10.05 0.51 15.42
N ALA A 351 -11.03 -0.34 15.09
CA ALA A 351 -12.34 0.12 14.64
C ALA A 351 -13.26 0.49 15.82
N GLY A 352 -13.10 -0.20 16.95
CA GLY A 352 -13.77 0.08 18.22
C GLY A 352 -15.28 -0.09 18.27
N SER A 353 -15.92 -0.37 17.13
CA SER A 353 -17.39 -0.40 17.01
C SER A 353 -18.00 -1.80 17.01
N GLY A 354 -17.20 -2.84 16.77
CA GLY A 354 -17.67 -4.23 16.62
C GLY A 354 -18.53 -4.47 15.37
N THR A 355 -18.54 -3.54 14.41
CA THR A 355 -19.41 -3.58 13.22
C THR A 355 -18.69 -3.90 11.92
N THR A 356 -17.37 -4.10 11.95
CA THR A 356 -16.56 -4.36 10.76
C THR A 356 -15.56 -5.47 10.99
N THR A 357 -15.13 -6.09 9.91
CA THR A 357 -14.01 -7.02 9.91
C THR A 357 -12.99 -6.56 8.88
N ALA A 358 -11.76 -6.36 9.31
CA ALA A 358 -10.64 -6.08 8.44
C ALA A 358 -9.31 -6.38 9.16
N GLY A 359 -8.22 -6.42 8.42
CA GLY A 359 -6.88 -6.61 8.94
C GLY A 359 -5.84 -5.88 8.12
N VAL A 360 -4.63 -5.80 8.63
CA VAL A 360 -3.49 -5.18 7.96
C VAL A 360 -2.20 -5.89 8.32
N CYS A 361 -1.29 -5.95 7.36
CA CYS A 361 0.12 -6.25 7.57
C CYS A 361 0.93 -5.01 7.19
N ILE A 362 1.87 -4.62 8.05
CA ILE A 362 2.82 -3.52 7.88
C ILE A 362 4.22 -4.14 7.84
N GLY A 363 5.05 -3.75 6.84
CA GLY A 363 6.42 -4.23 6.71
C GLY A 363 7.26 -3.43 5.74
#